data_7230e531d46358de782ab7fcf68e477e
#
_entry.id   7230e531d46358de782ab7fcf68e477e
#
_cell.length_a   1.000
_cell.length_b   1.000
_cell.length_c   1.000
_cell.angle_alpha   90.00
_cell.angle_beta   90.00
_cell.angle_gamma   90.00
#
_symmetry.space_group_name_H-M   'P 1'
#
loop_
_entity.id
_entity.type
_entity.pdbx_description
1 polymer ?
#
loop_
_entity_poly.entity_id
_entity_poly.type
_entity_poly.pdbx_seq_one_letter_code
_entity_poly.pdbx_strand_id
1 'polypeptide(L)'
;RHSGSAGRFVLNSGKALRIATSDPLSRAAFLVVPVVDAGATEAIGRLAAPVTLAQLEAVLADRIVTADRVYFDRRESAVLAQRERRIGQLRLTEVALSSPSPEATVKAMLDGVRAVGLTALPWSPALRQWQARVMTVRRLFPEGTRHQLDAATDVDFWPPIDDATLTATVAEWLGPFLSGV
;
A
#
# COMPACT_ATOMS: atom_id res chain seq x y z
N ARG A 1 15.20 13.72 3.15
CA ARG A 1 14.54 14.50 4.20
C ARG A 1 13.25 13.80 4.62
N HIS A 2 12.95 13.76 5.91
CA HIS A 2 11.64 13.30 6.38
C HIS A 2 10.65 14.46 6.24
N SER A 3 9.53 14.27 5.55
CA SER A 3 8.55 15.35 5.36
C SER A 3 8.03 15.82 6.73
N GLY A 4 8.15 17.11 7.01
CA GLY A 4 7.60 17.76 8.21
C GLY A 4 8.56 18.00 9.38
N SER A 5 9.82 17.51 9.35
CA SER A 5 10.74 17.68 10.49
C SER A 5 12.08 18.27 10.06
N ALA A 6 12.36 19.51 10.45
CA ALA A 6 13.67 20.11 10.24
C ALA A 6 14.77 19.28 10.95
N GLY A 7 15.90 19.06 10.26
CA GLY A 7 17.05 18.34 10.81
C GLY A 7 16.89 16.81 10.88
N ARG A 8 15.77 16.23 10.41
CA ARG A 8 15.60 14.78 10.30
C ARG A 8 15.73 14.30 8.88
N PHE A 9 16.60 13.32 8.68
CA PHE A 9 16.92 12.72 7.38
C PHE A 9 16.83 11.20 7.47
N VAL A 10 16.74 10.56 6.33
CA VAL A 10 16.85 9.12 6.19
C VAL A 10 18.09 8.81 5.37
N LEU A 11 18.96 7.93 5.87
CA LEU A 11 20.11 7.43 5.13
C LEU A 11 19.64 6.46 4.03
N ASN A 12 20.51 6.20 3.06
CA ASN A 12 20.24 5.20 2.01
C ASN A 12 20.05 3.77 2.56
N SER A 13 20.56 3.52 3.77
CA SER A 13 20.32 2.27 4.51
C SER A 13 18.95 2.17 5.20
N GLY A 14 18.16 3.26 5.19
CA GLY A 14 16.88 3.36 5.92
C GLY A 14 17.00 3.88 7.35
N LYS A 15 18.23 3.99 7.89
CA LYS A 15 18.43 4.48 9.25
C LYS A 15 18.14 5.97 9.34
N ALA A 16 17.47 6.39 10.43
CA ALA A 16 17.23 7.80 10.70
C ALA A 16 18.52 8.51 11.06
N LEU A 17 18.69 9.75 10.56
CA LEU A 17 19.81 10.64 10.84
C LEU A 17 19.29 11.96 11.38
N ARG A 18 19.94 12.49 12.39
CA ARG A 18 19.65 13.81 12.97
C ARG A 18 20.80 14.78 12.75
N ILE A 19 20.45 15.99 12.34
CA ILE A 19 21.32 17.17 12.33
C ILE A 19 20.67 18.22 13.23
N ALA A 20 21.46 19.01 13.94
CA ALA A 20 20.94 20.06 14.81
C ALA A 20 20.04 21.03 14.01
N THR A 21 18.89 21.38 14.55
CA THR A 21 17.93 22.26 13.87
C THR A 21 18.47 23.68 13.69
N SER A 22 19.42 24.08 14.51
CA SER A 22 20.18 25.35 14.40
C SER A 22 21.19 25.35 13.25
N ASP A 23 21.58 24.17 12.75
CA ASP A 23 22.49 24.06 11.63
C ASP A 23 21.76 24.41 10.31
N PRO A 24 22.32 25.28 9.45
CA PRO A 24 21.76 25.59 8.13
C PRO A 24 21.49 24.36 7.28
N LEU A 25 22.26 23.28 7.42
CA LEU A 25 22.10 22.01 6.72
C LEU A 25 20.79 21.29 7.08
N SER A 26 20.17 21.64 8.22
CA SER A 26 18.87 21.07 8.63
C SER A 26 17.75 21.28 7.59
N ARG A 27 17.90 22.27 6.71
CA ARG A 27 16.94 22.63 5.64
C ARG A 27 17.29 22.05 4.27
N ALA A 28 18.48 21.45 4.12
CA ALA A 28 18.88 20.87 2.84
C ALA A 28 17.93 19.76 2.39
N ALA A 29 17.72 19.62 1.08
CA ALA A 29 16.93 18.53 0.51
C ALA A 29 17.68 17.20 0.62
N PHE A 30 18.97 17.21 0.26
CA PHE A 30 19.85 16.05 0.32
C PHE A 30 21.19 16.43 0.97
N LEU A 31 21.78 15.47 1.67
CA LEU A 31 23.09 15.60 2.31
C LEU A 31 23.96 14.38 2.00
N VAL A 32 25.23 14.61 1.81
CA VAL A 32 26.28 13.60 1.94
C VAL A 32 26.83 13.71 3.37
N VAL A 33 26.85 12.60 4.09
CA VAL A 33 27.25 12.56 5.51
C VAL A 33 28.34 11.50 5.70
N PRO A 34 29.62 11.85 5.51
CA PRO A 34 30.73 10.90 5.62
C PRO A 34 31.00 10.47 7.07
N VAL A 35 30.68 11.29 8.06
CA VAL A 35 30.94 10.98 9.46
C VAL A 35 29.63 10.98 10.24
N VAL A 36 29.31 9.81 10.80
CA VAL A 36 28.05 9.55 11.51
C VAL A 36 28.39 8.88 12.84
N ASP A 37 27.90 9.41 13.94
CA ASP A 37 27.94 8.75 15.22
C ASP A 37 26.73 7.82 15.39
N ALA A 38 26.97 6.64 15.93
CA ALA A 38 25.90 5.70 16.23
C ALA A 38 25.15 6.17 17.49
N GLY A 39 23.95 6.73 17.29
CA GLY A 39 22.99 6.93 18.38
C GLY A 39 22.15 5.69 18.64
N ALA A 40 21.54 5.60 19.82
CA ALA A 40 20.70 4.45 20.19
C ALA A 40 19.49 4.26 19.25
N THR A 41 18.84 5.35 18.86
CA THR A 41 17.65 5.33 18.00
C THR A 41 17.87 6.02 16.65
N GLU A 42 18.61 7.12 16.64
CA GLU A 42 18.91 7.92 15.45
C GLU A 42 20.42 8.13 15.37
N ALA A 43 20.99 8.10 14.18
CA ALA A 43 22.38 8.47 13.96
C ALA A 43 22.53 10.01 14.04
N ILE A 44 23.69 10.49 14.46
CA ILE A 44 24.01 11.92 14.52
C ILE A 44 25.03 12.22 13.45
N GLY A 45 24.70 13.13 12.52
CA GLY A 45 25.65 13.61 11.51
C GLY A 45 26.65 14.58 12.14
N ARG A 46 27.95 14.27 12.04
CA ARG A 46 29.05 15.11 12.53
C ARG A 46 29.70 15.95 11.44
N LEU A 47 29.76 15.40 10.26
CA LEU A 47 30.21 16.08 9.07
C LEU A 47 29.22 15.84 7.94
N ALA A 48 28.74 16.91 7.34
CA ALA A 48 27.76 16.83 6.25
C ALA A 48 27.99 17.95 5.24
N ALA A 49 27.66 17.68 3.99
CA ALA A 49 27.64 18.67 2.93
C ALA A 49 26.33 18.61 2.16
N PRO A 50 25.73 19.73 1.76
CA PRO A 50 24.53 19.74 0.94
C PRO A 50 24.87 19.27 -0.47
N VAL A 51 23.94 18.54 -1.08
CA VAL A 51 24.05 18.05 -2.44
C VAL A 51 22.72 18.23 -3.16
N THR A 52 22.79 18.54 -4.46
CA THR A 52 21.60 18.66 -5.30
C THR A 52 21.20 17.32 -5.89
N LEU A 53 19.93 17.20 -6.32
CA LEU A 53 19.47 16.00 -7.02
C LEU A 53 20.31 15.75 -8.30
N ALA A 54 20.61 16.80 -9.07
CA ALA A 54 21.42 16.69 -10.29
C ALA A 54 22.83 16.13 -10.01
N GLN A 55 23.46 16.54 -8.92
CA GLN A 55 24.77 16.01 -8.51
C GLN A 55 24.66 14.51 -8.10
N LEU A 56 23.60 14.14 -7.38
CA LEU A 56 23.35 12.73 -7.03
C LEU A 56 23.13 11.89 -8.29
N GLU A 57 22.35 12.39 -9.23
CA GLU A 57 22.08 11.72 -10.50
C GLU A 57 23.35 11.55 -11.36
N ALA A 58 24.20 12.57 -11.42
CA ALA A 58 25.45 12.51 -12.17
C ALA A 58 26.43 11.46 -11.59
N VAL A 59 26.51 11.34 -10.26
CA VAL A 59 27.52 10.48 -9.60
C VAL A 59 26.99 9.06 -9.34
N LEU A 60 25.69 8.90 -9.11
CA LEU A 60 25.08 7.64 -8.66
C LEU A 60 24.00 7.12 -9.63
N ALA A 61 24.11 7.47 -10.92
CA ALA A 61 23.15 7.07 -11.96
C ALA A 61 22.90 5.56 -11.98
N ASP A 62 23.95 4.77 -11.85
CA ASP A 62 23.94 3.30 -11.81
C ASP A 62 23.25 2.70 -10.58
N ARG A 63 23.09 3.48 -9.52
CA ARG A 63 22.43 3.07 -8.26
C ARG A 63 21.00 3.56 -8.16
N ILE A 64 20.54 4.37 -9.10
CA ILE A 64 19.18 4.87 -9.10
C ILE A 64 18.24 3.81 -9.68
N VAL A 65 17.33 3.32 -8.86
CA VAL A 65 16.27 2.40 -9.28
C VAL A 65 15.00 3.21 -9.50
N THR A 66 14.42 3.08 -10.70
CA THR A 66 13.10 3.61 -11.01
C THR A 66 12.09 2.46 -10.91
N ALA A 67 11.03 2.64 -10.14
CA ALA A 67 9.99 1.64 -9.99
C ALA A 67 8.60 2.31 -9.94
N ASP A 68 7.65 1.67 -10.59
CA ASP A 68 6.26 2.05 -10.49
C ASP A 68 5.65 1.34 -9.27
N ARG A 69 4.94 2.10 -8.46
CA ARG A 69 4.29 1.63 -7.25
C ARG A 69 2.81 1.93 -7.31
N VAL A 70 2.01 0.89 -7.28
CA VAL A 70 0.55 0.96 -7.24
C VAL A 70 0.09 0.34 -5.93
N TYR A 71 -0.64 1.08 -5.13
CA TYR A 71 -1.06 0.63 -3.80
C TYR A 71 -2.37 1.30 -3.37
N PHE A 72 -3.09 0.67 -2.47
CA PHE A 72 -4.28 1.25 -1.85
C PHE A 72 -3.87 2.15 -0.68
N ASP A 73 -4.24 3.43 -0.73
CA ASP A 73 -4.07 4.35 0.37
C ASP A 73 -5.32 4.36 1.25
N ARG A 74 -5.15 4.02 2.54
CA ARG A 74 -6.27 3.95 3.49
C ARG A 74 -6.83 5.31 3.87
N ARG A 75 -6.05 6.39 3.77
CA ARG A 75 -6.49 7.74 4.13
C ARG A 75 -7.35 8.31 3.02
N GLU A 76 -6.89 8.16 1.80
CA GLU A 76 -7.61 8.61 0.60
C GLU A 76 -8.73 7.64 0.19
N SER A 77 -8.75 6.41 0.76
CA SER A 77 -9.64 5.31 0.35
C SER A 77 -9.62 5.09 -1.17
N ALA A 78 -8.43 5.17 -1.76
CA ALA A 78 -8.22 5.13 -3.19
C ALA A 78 -6.93 4.37 -3.56
N VAL A 79 -6.89 3.86 -4.78
CA VAL A 79 -5.64 3.34 -5.35
C VAL A 79 -4.80 4.51 -5.84
N LEU A 80 -3.58 4.61 -5.31
CA LEU A 80 -2.58 5.56 -5.75
C LEU A 80 -1.53 4.86 -6.60
N ALA A 81 -1.10 5.53 -7.65
CA ALA A 81 -0.06 5.07 -8.55
C ALA A 81 1.04 6.13 -8.68
N GLN A 82 2.27 5.75 -8.45
CA GLN A 82 3.41 6.66 -8.40
C GLN A 82 4.62 6.00 -9.06
N ARG A 83 5.41 6.80 -9.73
CA ARG A 83 6.75 6.43 -10.17
C ARG A 83 7.77 6.99 -9.19
N GLU A 84 8.47 6.10 -8.51
CA GLU A 84 9.50 6.45 -7.54
C GLU A 84 10.88 6.25 -8.15
N ARG A 85 11.78 7.20 -7.89
CA ARG A 85 13.22 7.03 -8.12
C ARG A 85 13.92 7.02 -6.78
N ARG A 86 14.72 6.01 -6.51
CA ARG A 86 15.37 5.82 -5.22
C ARG A 86 16.78 5.25 -5.32
N ILE A 87 17.56 5.50 -4.27
CA ILE A 87 18.87 4.87 -4.02
C ILE A 87 18.74 4.11 -2.70
N GLY A 88 18.73 2.79 -2.73
CA GLY A 88 18.43 1.99 -1.54
C GLY A 88 17.07 2.36 -0.97
N GLN A 89 17.04 2.79 0.30
CA GLN A 89 15.82 3.25 0.98
C GLN A 89 15.56 4.77 0.83
N LEU A 90 16.49 5.51 0.21
CA LEU A 90 16.35 6.94 0.00
C LEU A 90 15.51 7.22 -1.25
N ARG A 91 14.36 7.82 -1.09
CA ARG A 91 13.50 8.31 -2.16
C ARG A 91 14.03 9.64 -2.67
N LEU A 92 14.33 9.72 -3.96
CA LEU A 92 14.83 10.92 -4.63
C LEU A 92 13.67 11.76 -5.17
N THR A 93 12.79 11.12 -5.94
CA THR A 93 11.63 11.76 -6.55
C THR A 93 10.44 10.81 -6.52
N GLU A 94 9.26 11.40 -6.51
CA GLU A 94 7.98 10.72 -6.56
C GLU A 94 7.06 11.52 -7.49
N VAL A 95 6.57 10.89 -8.54
CA VAL A 95 5.69 11.51 -9.53
C VAL A 95 4.46 10.64 -9.70
N ALA A 96 3.27 11.25 -9.72
CA ALA A 96 2.04 10.53 -10.00
C ALA A 96 2.14 9.83 -11.36
N LEU A 97 1.73 8.56 -11.39
CA LEU A 97 1.67 7.76 -12.61
C LEU A 97 0.27 7.88 -13.19
N SER A 98 0.15 8.50 -14.36
CA SER A 98 -1.14 8.75 -15.01
C SER A 98 -1.79 7.51 -15.61
N SER A 99 -1.01 6.48 -15.91
CA SER A 99 -1.49 5.24 -16.53
C SER A 99 -0.83 4.04 -15.85
N PRO A 100 -1.30 3.63 -14.67
CA PRO A 100 -0.81 2.41 -14.03
C PRO A 100 -1.24 1.16 -14.82
N SER A 101 -0.53 0.05 -14.64
CA SER A 101 -0.95 -1.25 -15.17
C SER A 101 -2.33 -1.62 -14.60
N PRO A 102 -3.28 -2.05 -15.45
CA PRO A 102 -4.59 -2.53 -14.99
C PRO A 102 -4.47 -3.63 -13.94
N GLU A 103 -3.59 -4.59 -14.15
CA GLU A 103 -3.38 -5.70 -13.20
C GLU A 103 -2.86 -5.20 -11.86
N ALA A 104 -1.92 -4.24 -11.85
CA ALA A 104 -1.41 -3.65 -10.61
C ALA A 104 -2.51 -2.86 -9.88
N THR A 105 -3.40 -2.20 -10.63
CA THR A 105 -4.56 -1.46 -10.09
C THR A 105 -5.56 -2.42 -9.44
N VAL A 106 -5.94 -3.48 -10.14
CA VAL A 106 -6.82 -4.54 -9.62
C VAL A 106 -6.22 -5.15 -8.36
N LYS A 107 -4.94 -5.53 -8.41
CA LYS A 107 -4.24 -6.08 -7.25
C LYS A 107 -4.28 -5.14 -6.05
N ALA A 108 -3.95 -3.86 -6.26
CA ALA A 108 -3.97 -2.86 -5.19
C ALA A 108 -5.36 -2.65 -4.60
N MET A 109 -6.42 -2.68 -5.43
CA MET A 109 -7.81 -2.61 -4.99
C MET A 109 -8.19 -3.80 -4.11
N LEU A 110 -7.89 -5.02 -4.56
CA LEU A 110 -8.16 -6.25 -3.80
C LEU A 110 -7.40 -6.27 -2.48
N ASP A 111 -6.13 -5.88 -2.49
CA ASP A 111 -5.32 -5.76 -1.27
C ASP A 111 -5.89 -4.69 -0.32
N GLY A 112 -6.45 -3.61 -0.86
CA GLY A 112 -7.17 -2.58 -0.11
C GLY A 112 -8.40 -3.14 0.59
N VAL A 113 -9.25 -3.87 -0.13
CA VAL A 113 -10.44 -4.51 0.45
C VAL A 113 -10.05 -5.51 1.53
N ARG A 114 -9.01 -6.33 1.31
CA ARG A 114 -8.51 -7.25 2.35
C ARG A 114 -8.04 -6.52 3.62
N ALA A 115 -7.43 -5.36 3.45
CA ALA A 115 -6.83 -4.60 4.55
C ALA A 115 -7.83 -3.75 5.35
N VAL A 116 -8.90 -3.29 4.71
CA VAL A 116 -9.93 -2.40 5.30
C VAL A 116 -11.22 -3.16 5.59
N GLY A 117 -11.48 -4.26 4.88
CA GLY A 117 -12.72 -5.02 4.91
C GLY A 117 -13.76 -4.50 3.90
N LEU A 118 -14.95 -5.06 3.96
CA LEU A 118 -16.05 -4.72 3.03
C LEU A 118 -16.52 -3.26 3.14
N THR A 119 -16.12 -2.53 4.17
CA THR A 119 -16.40 -1.09 4.32
C THR A 119 -15.67 -0.23 3.29
N ALA A 120 -14.63 -0.77 2.63
CA ALA A 120 -14.00 -0.12 1.49
C ALA A 120 -14.90 -0.07 0.23
N LEU A 121 -15.96 -0.88 0.22
CA LEU A 121 -16.92 -0.98 -0.89
C LEU A 121 -18.22 -0.26 -0.55
N PRO A 122 -19.03 0.16 -1.55
CA PRO A 122 -20.32 0.79 -1.34
C PRO A 122 -21.37 -0.24 -0.86
N TRP A 123 -21.16 -0.81 0.32
CA TRP A 123 -21.99 -1.84 0.91
C TRP A 123 -23.26 -1.24 1.50
N SER A 124 -24.33 -1.21 0.71
CA SER A 124 -25.58 -0.55 1.10
C SER A 124 -26.30 -1.28 2.26
N PRO A 125 -27.18 -0.58 3.00
CA PRO A 125 -28.02 -1.21 4.02
C PRO A 125 -28.87 -2.37 3.49
N ALA A 126 -29.34 -2.27 2.25
CA ALA A 126 -30.09 -3.34 1.58
C ALA A 126 -29.25 -4.61 1.37
N LEU A 127 -27.99 -4.44 0.92
CA LEU A 127 -27.03 -5.55 0.79
C LEU A 127 -26.72 -6.17 2.16
N ARG A 128 -26.56 -5.36 3.20
CA ARG A 128 -26.37 -5.86 4.57
C ARG A 128 -27.57 -6.67 5.06
N GLN A 129 -28.76 -6.19 4.80
CA GLN A 129 -29.97 -6.91 5.16
C GLN A 129 -30.10 -8.23 4.38
N TRP A 130 -29.79 -8.23 3.09
CA TRP A 130 -29.77 -9.44 2.28
C TRP A 130 -28.74 -10.45 2.80
N GLN A 131 -27.51 -10.02 3.04
CA GLN A 131 -26.46 -10.83 3.63
C GLN A 131 -26.91 -11.48 4.95
N ALA A 132 -27.50 -10.69 5.85
CA ALA A 132 -27.98 -11.18 7.13
C ALA A 132 -29.09 -12.24 6.97
N ARG A 133 -30.00 -12.07 6.00
CA ARG A 133 -31.05 -13.07 5.69
C ARG A 133 -30.45 -14.37 5.19
N VAL A 134 -29.53 -14.32 4.24
CA VAL A 134 -28.86 -15.52 3.73
C VAL A 134 -28.12 -16.26 4.83
N MET A 135 -27.36 -15.53 5.66
CA MET A 135 -26.64 -16.14 6.79
C MET A 135 -27.56 -16.71 7.85
N THR A 136 -28.75 -16.12 8.04
CA THR A 136 -29.78 -16.68 8.96
C THR A 136 -30.36 -17.97 8.42
N VAL A 137 -30.72 -18.02 7.14
CA VAL A 137 -31.22 -19.23 6.49
C VAL A 137 -30.17 -20.35 6.57
N ARG A 138 -28.92 -20.04 6.23
CA ARG A 138 -27.81 -20.99 6.30
C ARG A 138 -27.64 -21.57 7.72
N ARG A 139 -27.79 -20.76 8.76
CA ARG A 139 -27.71 -21.21 10.18
C ARG A 139 -28.89 -22.07 10.60
N LEU A 140 -30.10 -21.74 10.13
CA LEU A 140 -31.32 -22.47 10.51
C LEU A 140 -31.47 -23.78 9.75
N PHE A 141 -30.93 -23.85 8.53
CA PHE A 141 -31.09 -25.03 7.66
C PHE A 141 -29.71 -25.50 7.15
N PRO A 142 -28.82 -25.93 8.04
CA PRO A 142 -27.44 -26.31 7.64
C PRO A 142 -27.41 -27.51 6.69
N GLU A 143 -28.39 -28.41 6.77
CA GLU A 143 -28.50 -29.60 5.90
C GLU A 143 -29.34 -29.34 4.65
N GLY A 144 -30.19 -28.34 4.64
CA GLY A 144 -31.01 -27.93 3.48
C GLY A 144 -30.27 -27.02 2.49
N THR A 145 -29.00 -26.70 2.77
CA THR A 145 -28.15 -25.96 1.86
C THR A 145 -27.64 -26.83 0.70
N ARG A 146 -27.70 -28.15 0.84
CA ARG A 146 -27.33 -29.12 -0.19
C ARG A 146 -28.60 -29.62 -0.89
N HIS A 147 -28.99 -28.95 -1.95
CA HIS A 147 -30.01 -29.51 -2.84
C HIS A 147 -29.32 -30.46 -3.80
N GLN A 148 -29.66 -31.76 -3.66
CA GLN A 148 -29.27 -32.79 -4.62
C GLN A 148 -30.14 -32.60 -5.87
N LEU A 149 -29.79 -31.65 -6.73
CA LEU A 149 -30.48 -31.42 -8.00
C LEU A 149 -30.02 -32.41 -9.07
N ASP A 150 -28.78 -32.91 -8.97
CA ASP A 150 -28.24 -34.01 -9.78
C ASP A 150 -26.95 -34.50 -9.13
N ALA A 151 -26.62 -35.77 -9.27
CA ALA A 151 -25.46 -36.44 -8.69
C ALA A 151 -24.10 -35.90 -9.15
N ALA A 152 -24.07 -34.87 -9.98
CA ALA A 152 -22.88 -34.25 -10.56
C ALA A 152 -22.61 -32.83 -10.04
N THR A 153 -23.51 -32.18 -9.30
CA THR A 153 -23.36 -30.79 -8.91
C THR A 153 -23.58 -30.64 -7.40
N ASP A 154 -22.52 -30.74 -6.62
CA ASP A 154 -22.51 -30.43 -5.19
C ASP A 154 -22.48 -28.88 -5.04
N VAL A 155 -23.61 -28.22 -5.31
CA VAL A 155 -23.73 -26.76 -5.20
C VAL A 155 -24.25 -26.43 -3.83
N ASP A 156 -23.45 -25.73 -3.03
CA ASP A 156 -23.91 -25.13 -1.76
C ASP A 156 -24.91 -24.01 -2.11
N PHE A 157 -26.21 -24.28 -1.99
CA PHE A 157 -27.29 -23.37 -2.38
C PHE A 157 -27.26 -22.06 -1.60
N TRP A 158 -26.75 -22.09 -0.36
CA TRP A 158 -26.55 -20.91 0.47
C TRP A 158 -25.07 -20.76 0.82
N PRO A 159 -24.25 -20.15 -0.06
CA PRO A 159 -22.83 -20.00 0.21
C PRO A 159 -22.58 -19.15 1.48
N PRO A 160 -21.47 -19.35 2.18
CA PRO A 160 -21.06 -18.48 3.28
C PRO A 160 -20.69 -17.11 2.70
N ILE A 161 -21.48 -16.11 3.07
CA ILE A 161 -21.28 -14.71 2.63
C ILE A 161 -21.09 -13.76 3.81
N ASP A 162 -20.57 -14.27 4.93
CA ASP A 162 -20.12 -13.43 6.02
C ASP A 162 -18.91 -12.57 5.61
N ASP A 163 -18.67 -11.51 6.37
CA ASP A 163 -17.63 -10.54 6.03
C ASP A 163 -16.23 -11.16 5.94
N ALA A 164 -15.94 -12.15 6.78
CA ALA A 164 -14.64 -12.82 6.77
C ALA A 164 -14.47 -13.66 5.51
N THR A 165 -15.47 -14.46 5.15
CA THR A 165 -15.45 -15.28 3.93
C THR A 165 -15.37 -14.39 2.67
N LEU A 166 -16.23 -13.37 2.57
CA LEU A 166 -16.21 -12.45 1.44
C LEU A 166 -14.87 -11.70 1.30
N THR A 167 -14.25 -11.33 2.42
CA THR A 167 -12.93 -10.69 2.40
C THR A 167 -11.84 -11.68 1.97
N ALA A 168 -11.90 -12.91 2.43
CA ALA A 168 -10.94 -13.95 2.06
C ALA A 168 -11.01 -14.29 0.56
N THR A 169 -12.23 -14.41 0.02
CA THR A 169 -12.49 -14.79 -1.39
C THR A 169 -12.66 -13.58 -2.31
N VAL A 170 -12.27 -12.38 -1.88
CA VAL A 170 -12.53 -11.13 -2.64
C VAL A 170 -11.99 -11.16 -4.08
N ALA A 171 -10.91 -11.87 -4.33
CA ALA A 171 -10.35 -11.99 -5.67
C ALA A 171 -11.26 -12.80 -6.62
N GLU A 172 -12.02 -13.75 -6.08
CA GLU A 172 -12.86 -14.64 -6.87
C GLU A 172 -14.17 -13.94 -7.32
N TRP A 173 -14.81 -13.21 -6.41
CA TRP A 173 -16.10 -12.59 -6.71
C TRP A 173 -15.99 -11.12 -7.17
N LEU A 174 -14.97 -10.37 -6.74
CA LEU A 174 -14.78 -8.97 -7.13
C LEU A 174 -13.79 -8.82 -8.31
N GLY A 175 -12.72 -9.63 -8.32
CA GLY A 175 -11.66 -9.56 -9.32
C GLY A 175 -12.15 -9.51 -10.77
N PRO A 176 -13.06 -10.40 -11.21
CA PRO A 176 -13.58 -10.40 -12.59
C PRO A 176 -14.24 -9.09 -13.02
N PHE A 177 -14.86 -8.37 -12.08
CA PHE A 177 -15.55 -7.10 -12.36
C PHE A 177 -14.59 -5.90 -12.39
N LEU A 178 -13.39 -6.04 -11.85
CA LEU A 178 -12.36 -5.00 -11.88
C LEU A 178 -11.47 -5.07 -13.13
N SER A 179 -11.49 -6.18 -13.85
CA SER A 179 -10.61 -6.43 -15.01
C SER A 179 -10.98 -5.66 -16.27
N GLY A 180 -11.94 -4.75 -16.23
CA GLY A 180 -12.39 -3.93 -17.36
C GLY A 180 -12.36 -2.43 -17.08
N VAL A 181 -11.71 -2.02 -16.00
CA VAL A 181 -11.64 -0.61 -15.57
C VAL A 181 -10.31 0.01 -15.95
#